data_d81f9f77496479efc7007c8f2866f3cb
#
_entry.id   d81f9f77496479efc7007c8f2866f3cb
#
_cell.length_a   1.000
_cell.length_b   1.000
_cell.length_c   1.000
_cell.angle_alpha   90.00
_cell.angle_beta   90.00
_cell.angle_gamma   90.00
#
_symmetry.space_group_name_H-M   'P 1'
#
loop_
_entity.id
_entity.type
_entity.pdbx_description
1 polymer ?
#
loop_
_entity_poly.entity_id
_entity_poly.type
_entity_poly.pdbx_seq_one_letter_code
_entity_poly.pdbx_strand_id
1 'polypeptide(L)'
;MFSDPKDCLYCTNNETLHNLMIEIAHLRVSRAFLFKEQTYHGRCLVAYDGHVNDLNELSDEQRNLFMADVADVTRAMQKLFQPEKINYGAYSDKLSHLHFHLAPKYIDGPDYGGTFQMNPGKVYLTDAEYAEMVAALRAELKS
;
A
#
# COMPACT_ATOMS: atom_id res chain seq x y z
N MET A 1 -21.64 7.04 2.61
CA MET A 1 -21.32 8.37 2.05
C MET A 1 -19.83 8.44 1.73
N PHE A 2 -19.49 8.90 0.54
CA PHE A 2 -18.09 8.95 0.09
C PHE A 2 -17.47 10.29 0.45
N SER A 3 -16.15 10.28 0.71
CA SER A 3 -15.43 11.50 1.03
C SER A 3 -15.26 12.37 -0.22
N ASP A 4 -15.21 13.69 0.00
CA ASP A 4 -14.94 14.67 -1.05
C ASP A 4 -13.44 14.61 -1.41
N PRO A 5 -13.06 14.74 -2.69
CA PRO A 5 -11.63 14.77 -3.07
C PRO A 5 -10.81 15.79 -2.28
N LYS A 6 -11.37 16.94 -1.93
CA LYS A 6 -10.65 17.96 -1.16
C LYS A 6 -10.33 17.53 0.28
N ASP A 7 -11.06 16.54 0.80
CA ASP A 7 -10.86 15.99 2.15
C ASP A 7 -10.09 14.67 2.12
N CYS A 8 -9.72 14.20 0.95
CA CYS A 8 -9.03 12.93 0.75
C CYS A 8 -7.53 13.10 0.92
N LEU A 9 -6.92 12.32 1.81
CA LEU A 9 -5.48 12.41 2.07
C LEU A 9 -4.64 12.01 0.83
N TYR A 10 -5.14 11.08 0.02
CA TYR A 10 -4.43 10.70 -1.22
C TYR A 10 -4.51 11.78 -2.29
N CYS A 11 -5.67 12.40 -2.47
CA CYS A 11 -5.87 13.45 -3.47
C CYS A 11 -5.12 14.72 -3.12
N THR A 12 -5.11 15.10 -1.83
CA THR A 12 -4.47 16.32 -1.36
C THR A 12 -2.99 16.15 -1.03
N ASN A 13 -2.52 14.89 -0.92
CA ASN A 13 -1.13 14.59 -0.57
C ASN A 13 -0.71 15.35 0.70
N ASN A 14 -1.56 15.28 1.72
CA ASN A 14 -1.44 16.12 2.92
C ASN A 14 -0.50 15.53 3.99
N GLU A 15 -0.36 16.28 5.10
CA GLU A 15 0.49 15.87 6.22
C GLU A 15 0.04 14.55 6.86
N THR A 16 -1.27 14.31 6.93
CA THR A 16 -1.79 13.04 7.45
C THR A 16 -1.29 11.86 6.65
N LEU A 17 -1.28 11.99 5.31
CA LEU A 17 -0.72 10.96 4.43
C LEU A 17 0.76 10.72 4.75
N HIS A 18 1.55 11.80 4.85
CA HIS A 18 2.99 11.71 5.11
C HIS A 18 3.30 11.15 6.49
N ASN A 19 2.41 11.31 7.45
CA ASN A 19 2.56 10.72 8.78
C ASN A 19 2.29 9.22 8.78
N LEU A 20 1.48 8.72 7.85
CA LEU A 20 1.09 7.31 7.77
C LEU A 20 1.96 6.51 6.82
N MET A 21 2.45 7.12 5.74
CA MET A 21 3.13 6.38 4.68
C MET A 21 4.10 7.24 3.91
N ILE A 22 5.02 6.58 3.18
CA ILE A 22 6.06 7.22 2.38
C ILE A 22 5.89 6.78 0.94
N GLU A 23 5.82 7.70 0.00
CA GLU A 23 5.69 7.37 -1.41
C GLU A 23 6.95 6.64 -1.92
N ILE A 24 6.75 5.51 -2.59
CA ILE A 24 7.80 4.73 -3.21
C ILE A 24 7.96 5.12 -4.68
N ALA A 25 6.87 5.06 -5.43
CA ALA A 25 6.89 5.29 -6.88
C ALA A 25 5.50 5.60 -7.41
N HIS A 26 5.45 6.31 -8.54
CA HIS A 26 4.25 6.45 -9.34
C HIS A 26 4.27 5.37 -10.42
N LEU A 27 3.20 4.60 -10.50
CA LEU A 27 3.09 3.45 -11.41
C LEU A 27 2.24 3.82 -12.64
N ARG A 28 1.63 2.82 -13.30
CA ARG A 28 0.81 3.06 -14.50
C ARG A 28 -0.38 3.98 -14.23
N VAL A 29 -1.17 3.63 -13.22
CA VAL A 29 -2.39 4.36 -12.85
C VAL A 29 -2.53 4.53 -11.32
N SER A 30 -1.45 4.36 -10.57
CA SER A 30 -1.48 4.39 -9.12
C SER A 30 -0.15 4.83 -8.54
N ARG A 31 -0.13 5.02 -7.21
CA ARG A 31 1.09 5.29 -6.45
C ARG A 31 1.30 4.19 -5.43
N ALA A 32 2.54 3.77 -5.28
CA ALA A 32 2.93 2.81 -4.26
C ALA A 32 3.50 3.54 -3.06
N PHE A 33 3.12 3.09 -1.86
CA PHE A 33 3.58 3.66 -0.59
C PHE A 33 4.11 2.57 0.33
N LEU A 34 5.09 2.91 1.14
CA LEU A 34 5.49 2.10 2.30
C LEU A 34 4.68 2.57 3.51
N PHE A 35 3.99 1.65 4.16
CA PHE A 35 3.24 1.97 5.38
C PHE A 35 4.22 2.12 6.55
N LYS A 36 4.10 3.19 7.33
CA LYS A 36 5.08 3.44 8.40
C LYS A 36 4.97 2.46 9.56
N GLU A 37 3.76 2.03 9.90
CA GLU A 37 3.59 1.00 10.93
C GLU A 37 4.00 -0.35 10.34
N GLN A 38 5.03 -0.96 10.87
CA GLN A 38 5.72 -2.12 10.29
C GLN A 38 5.57 -3.41 11.10
N THR A 39 4.43 -3.60 11.79
CA THR A 39 4.12 -4.88 12.43
C THR A 39 4.23 -6.02 11.41
N TYR A 40 3.73 -5.78 10.19
CA TYR A 40 3.93 -6.70 9.06
C TYR A 40 5.07 -6.15 8.22
N HIS A 41 6.26 -6.71 8.42
CA HIS A 41 7.49 -6.17 7.83
C HIS A 41 7.40 -6.05 6.30
N GLY A 42 7.59 -4.84 5.79
CA GLY A 42 7.51 -4.56 4.37
C GLY A 42 6.12 -4.17 3.87
N ARG A 43 5.15 -3.92 4.75
CA ARG A 43 3.78 -3.57 4.37
C ARG A 43 3.74 -2.35 3.48
N CYS A 44 3.04 -2.47 2.34
CA CYS A 44 2.88 -1.42 1.37
C CYS A 44 1.40 -1.12 1.11
N LEU A 45 1.15 0.00 0.41
CA LEU A 45 -0.16 0.33 -0.11
C LEU A 45 -0.02 0.71 -1.58
N VAL A 46 -1.10 0.48 -2.34
CA VAL A 46 -1.20 0.93 -3.72
C VAL A 46 -2.51 1.70 -3.84
N ALA A 47 -2.41 3.00 -4.14
CA ALA A 47 -3.57 3.89 -4.23
C ALA A 47 -3.79 4.31 -5.67
N TYR A 48 -5.02 4.10 -6.18
CA TYR A 48 -5.39 4.51 -7.54
C TYR A 48 -5.27 6.04 -7.67
N ASP A 49 -4.86 6.52 -8.85
CA ASP A 49 -4.64 7.96 -9.07
C ASP A 49 -5.94 8.77 -8.96
N GLY A 50 -7.02 8.27 -9.52
CA GLY A 50 -8.31 8.98 -9.51
C GLY A 50 -9.05 8.80 -8.20
N HIS A 51 -9.94 9.76 -7.91
CA HIS A 51 -10.78 9.68 -6.71
C HIS A 51 -12.03 8.85 -7.01
N VAL A 52 -11.92 7.54 -6.84
CA VAL A 52 -13.03 6.59 -6.92
C VAL A 52 -13.04 5.76 -5.66
N ASN A 53 -14.17 5.14 -5.35
CA ASN A 53 -14.32 4.36 -4.12
C ASN A 53 -14.01 2.88 -4.33
N ASP A 54 -14.53 2.27 -5.39
CA ASP A 54 -14.47 0.83 -5.60
C ASP A 54 -13.98 0.45 -7.00
N LEU A 55 -13.49 -0.79 -7.11
CA LEU A 55 -12.99 -1.36 -8.37
C LEU A 55 -14.01 -1.30 -9.51
N ASN A 56 -15.29 -1.49 -9.20
CA ASN A 56 -16.36 -1.51 -10.21
C ASN A 56 -16.63 -0.14 -10.83
N GLU A 57 -16.08 0.93 -10.27
CA GLU A 57 -16.20 2.27 -10.85
C GLU A 57 -15.18 2.50 -11.95
N LEU A 58 -14.18 1.63 -12.08
CA LEU A 58 -13.15 1.73 -13.12
C LEU A 58 -13.60 1.02 -14.39
N SER A 59 -13.14 1.52 -15.55
CA SER A 59 -13.25 0.78 -16.79
C SER A 59 -12.44 -0.51 -16.71
N ASP A 60 -12.72 -1.47 -17.57
CA ASP A 60 -11.97 -2.72 -17.63
C ASP A 60 -10.48 -2.45 -17.84
N GLU A 61 -10.14 -1.50 -18.71
CA GLU A 61 -8.75 -1.12 -18.98
C GLU A 61 -8.07 -0.56 -17.73
N GLN A 62 -8.70 0.41 -17.06
CA GLN A 62 -8.13 1.04 -15.87
C GLN A 62 -8.00 0.05 -14.72
N ARG A 63 -9.01 -0.79 -14.52
CA ARG A 63 -8.95 -1.84 -13.50
C ARG A 63 -7.81 -2.81 -13.76
N ASN A 64 -7.62 -3.24 -15.01
CA ASN A 64 -6.53 -4.16 -15.36
C ASN A 64 -5.16 -3.53 -15.13
N LEU A 65 -5.00 -2.25 -15.47
CA LEU A 65 -3.75 -1.52 -15.22
C LEU A 65 -3.50 -1.38 -13.72
N PHE A 66 -4.54 -1.10 -12.94
CA PHE A 66 -4.42 -0.98 -11.49
C PHE A 66 -4.01 -2.32 -10.86
N MET A 67 -4.62 -3.42 -11.27
CA MET A 67 -4.25 -4.75 -10.79
C MET A 67 -2.84 -5.15 -11.22
N ALA A 68 -2.39 -4.72 -12.40
CA ALA A 68 -1.01 -4.90 -12.83
C ALA A 68 -0.05 -4.15 -11.89
N ASP A 69 -0.40 -2.93 -11.50
CA ASP A 69 0.38 -2.16 -10.53
C ASP A 69 0.46 -2.89 -9.18
N VAL A 70 -0.66 -3.38 -8.68
CA VAL A 70 -0.71 -4.16 -7.42
C VAL A 70 0.20 -5.39 -7.52
N ALA A 71 0.13 -6.11 -8.64
CA ALA A 71 0.96 -7.30 -8.85
C ALA A 71 2.45 -6.97 -8.91
N ASP A 72 2.83 -5.84 -9.51
CA ASP A 72 4.23 -5.40 -9.57
C ASP A 72 4.78 -5.12 -8.17
N VAL A 73 4.01 -4.43 -7.34
CA VAL A 73 4.42 -4.14 -5.95
C VAL A 73 4.54 -5.43 -5.15
N THR A 74 3.58 -6.34 -5.33
CA THR A 74 3.62 -7.66 -4.67
C THR A 74 4.90 -8.41 -5.03
N ARG A 75 5.28 -8.44 -6.31
CA ARG A 75 6.51 -9.12 -6.74
C ARG A 75 7.76 -8.49 -6.11
N ALA A 76 7.81 -7.17 -6.04
CA ALA A 76 8.93 -6.47 -5.40
C ALA A 76 9.03 -6.84 -3.92
N MET A 77 7.90 -6.86 -3.22
CA MET A 77 7.84 -7.25 -1.82
C MET A 77 8.29 -8.70 -1.60
N GLN A 78 7.82 -9.61 -2.45
CA GLN A 78 8.17 -11.03 -2.36
C GLN A 78 9.68 -11.23 -2.55
N LYS A 79 10.26 -10.53 -3.50
CA LYS A 79 11.69 -10.64 -3.79
C LYS A 79 12.54 -10.11 -2.64
N LEU A 80 12.17 -8.96 -2.08
CA LEU A 80 12.98 -8.28 -1.05
C LEU A 80 12.79 -8.89 0.34
N PHE A 81 11.57 -9.27 0.70
CA PHE A 81 11.24 -9.64 2.08
C PHE A 81 10.94 -11.11 2.26
N GLN A 82 10.66 -11.83 1.18
CA GLN A 82 10.41 -13.27 1.16
C GLN A 82 9.32 -13.70 2.15
N PRO A 83 8.14 -13.05 2.15
CA PRO A 83 7.05 -13.46 3.02
C PRO A 83 6.44 -14.79 2.53
N GLU A 84 5.77 -15.49 3.44
CA GLU A 84 5.04 -16.70 3.10
C GLU A 84 3.82 -16.38 2.24
N LYS A 85 3.17 -15.23 2.50
CA LYS A 85 1.98 -14.79 1.80
C LYS A 85 1.87 -13.27 1.86
N ILE A 86 1.30 -12.66 0.82
CA ILE A 86 0.85 -11.27 0.86
C ILE A 86 -0.68 -11.30 1.01
N ASN A 87 -1.19 -10.61 2.02
CA ASN A 87 -2.63 -10.42 2.18
C ASN A 87 -3.03 -9.09 1.55
N TYR A 88 -4.14 -9.10 0.82
CA TYR A 88 -4.67 -7.92 0.15
C TYR A 88 -5.92 -7.45 0.87
N GLY A 89 -6.02 -6.16 1.13
CA GLY A 89 -7.22 -5.60 1.75
C GLY A 89 -7.58 -4.26 1.15
N ALA A 90 -8.84 -4.08 0.76
CA ALA A 90 -9.37 -2.83 0.23
C ALA A 90 -10.62 -2.49 1.03
N TYR A 91 -10.52 -1.48 1.86
CA TYR A 91 -11.59 -1.12 2.79
C TYR A 91 -12.22 0.21 2.39
N SER A 92 -11.73 1.32 2.91
CA SER A 92 -12.21 2.67 2.55
C SER A 92 -13.61 3.01 3.06
N ASP A 93 -14.03 2.39 4.15
CA ASP A 93 -15.32 2.72 4.77
C ASP A 93 -15.38 4.20 5.14
N LYS A 94 -14.28 4.73 5.66
CA LYS A 94 -14.19 6.13 6.09
C LYS A 94 -13.51 7.02 5.06
N LEU A 95 -12.47 6.50 4.42
CA LEU A 95 -11.72 7.21 3.38
C LEU A 95 -12.05 6.57 2.04
N SER A 96 -13.00 7.13 1.33
CA SER A 96 -13.49 6.58 0.08
C SER A 96 -12.56 6.92 -1.10
N HIS A 97 -11.35 6.39 -1.06
CA HIS A 97 -10.39 6.47 -2.15
C HIS A 97 -9.81 5.07 -2.36
N LEU A 98 -10.01 4.52 -3.54
CA LEU A 98 -9.60 3.15 -3.85
C LEU A 98 -8.11 2.96 -3.59
N HIS A 99 -7.81 2.07 -2.65
CA HIS A 99 -6.44 1.68 -2.33
C HIS A 99 -6.42 0.26 -1.78
N PHE A 100 -5.30 -0.42 -2.00
CA PHE A 100 -5.09 -1.76 -1.46
C PHE A 100 -3.96 -1.72 -0.43
N HIS A 101 -4.20 -2.32 0.72
CA HIS A 101 -3.14 -2.69 1.66
C HIS A 101 -2.56 -4.01 1.23
N LEU A 102 -1.23 -4.10 1.21
CA LEU A 102 -0.49 -5.31 0.94
C LEU A 102 0.29 -5.66 2.20
N ALA A 103 -0.22 -6.62 2.97
CA ALA A 103 0.35 -6.98 4.27
C ALA A 103 1.11 -8.31 4.15
N PRO A 104 2.45 -8.29 4.29
CA PRO A 104 3.24 -9.51 4.24
C PRO A 104 3.01 -10.35 5.49
N LYS A 105 2.85 -11.65 5.31
CA LYS A 105 2.69 -12.62 6.41
C LYS A 105 3.89 -13.56 6.42
N TYR A 106 4.42 -13.79 7.60
CA TYR A 106 5.58 -14.67 7.84
C TYR A 106 5.14 -15.78 8.78
N ILE A 107 5.63 -17.01 8.55
CA ILE A 107 5.19 -18.19 9.33
C ILE A 107 5.26 -17.94 10.83
N ASP A 108 6.36 -17.38 11.32
CA ASP A 108 6.53 -17.11 12.75
C ASP A 108 6.17 -15.68 13.13
N GLY A 109 5.51 -14.97 12.22
CA GLY A 109 5.16 -13.56 12.41
C GLY A 109 3.76 -13.32 12.93
N PRO A 110 3.42 -12.05 13.18
CA PRO A 110 2.10 -11.68 13.71
C PRO A 110 0.96 -12.10 12.78
N ASP A 111 -0.09 -12.63 13.38
CA ASP A 111 -1.37 -12.94 12.74
C ASP A 111 -1.29 -13.91 11.56
N TYR A 112 -0.21 -14.71 11.48
CA TYR A 112 -0.11 -15.73 10.42
C TYR A 112 -1.27 -16.73 10.56
N GLY A 113 -2.00 -16.93 9.48
CA GLY A 113 -3.18 -17.79 9.47
C GLY A 113 -4.48 -17.04 9.74
N GLY A 114 -4.42 -15.75 10.09
CA GLY A 114 -5.58 -14.91 10.32
C GLY A 114 -5.53 -13.65 9.48
N THR A 115 -6.43 -12.73 9.74
CA THR A 115 -6.45 -11.44 9.04
C THR A 115 -5.42 -10.48 9.64
N PHE A 116 -4.89 -9.57 8.82
CA PHE A 116 -4.01 -8.54 9.36
C PHE A 116 -4.83 -7.44 10.05
N GLN A 117 -4.19 -6.76 11.00
CA GLN A 117 -4.79 -5.63 11.69
C GLN A 117 -4.51 -4.34 10.91
N MET A 118 -5.50 -3.44 10.86
CA MET A 118 -5.35 -2.19 10.10
C MET A 118 -4.28 -1.30 10.70
N ASN A 119 -4.35 -1.04 12.00
CA ASN A 119 -3.44 -0.14 12.70
C ASN A 119 -2.95 -0.74 14.02
N PRO A 120 -2.01 -1.69 13.99
CA PRO A 120 -1.49 -2.28 15.22
C PRO A 120 -0.80 -1.26 16.15
N GLY A 121 -0.08 -0.29 15.58
CA GLY A 121 0.57 0.78 16.35
C GLY A 121 1.71 0.28 17.24
N LYS A 122 2.45 -0.73 16.80
CA LYS A 122 3.46 -1.40 17.64
C LYS A 122 4.88 -1.26 17.14
N VAL A 123 5.10 -1.23 15.82
CA VAL A 123 6.44 -1.29 15.23
C VAL A 123 6.66 -0.12 14.29
N TYR A 124 7.68 0.68 14.60
CA TYR A 124 8.09 1.81 13.76
C TYR A 124 9.59 1.73 13.57
N LEU A 125 10.06 2.17 12.41
CA LEU A 125 11.47 2.11 12.03
C LEU A 125 12.12 3.48 12.21
N THR A 126 13.44 3.53 12.11
CA THR A 126 14.16 4.81 12.03
C THR A 126 14.02 5.40 10.63
N ASP A 127 14.26 6.70 10.49
CA ASP A 127 14.22 7.37 9.19
C ASP A 127 15.19 6.72 8.21
N ALA A 128 16.37 6.31 8.66
CA ALA A 128 17.36 5.63 7.83
C ALA A 128 16.85 4.27 7.34
N GLU A 129 16.20 3.51 8.21
CA GLU A 129 15.62 2.21 7.84
C GLU A 129 14.49 2.37 6.82
N TYR A 130 13.61 3.36 6.99
CA TYR A 130 12.57 3.65 6.00
C TYR A 130 13.20 4.03 4.65
N ALA A 131 14.19 4.90 4.65
CA ALA A 131 14.85 5.35 3.43
C ALA A 131 15.47 4.18 2.66
N GLU A 132 16.13 3.27 3.37
CA GLU A 132 16.73 2.08 2.79
C GLU A 132 15.68 1.16 2.17
N MET A 133 14.59 0.93 2.88
CA MET A 133 13.50 0.08 2.42
C MET A 133 12.80 0.67 1.19
N VAL A 134 12.53 1.97 1.21
CA VAL A 134 11.95 2.69 0.06
C VAL A 134 12.87 2.59 -1.15
N ALA A 135 14.17 2.81 -0.97
CA ALA A 135 15.14 2.74 -2.07
C ALA A 135 15.19 1.34 -2.68
N ALA A 136 15.16 0.30 -1.85
CA ALA A 136 15.17 -1.10 -2.32
C ALA A 136 13.91 -1.43 -3.13
N LEU A 137 12.74 -1.03 -2.62
CA LEU A 137 11.47 -1.24 -3.32
C LEU A 137 11.42 -0.49 -4.65
N ARG A 138 11.89 0.76 -4.65
CA ARG A 138 11.94 1.58 -5.86
C ARG A 138 12.84 0.96 -6.92
N ALA A 139 13.99 0.42 -6.52
CA ALA A 139 14.90 -0.25 -7.44
C ALA A 139 14.26 -1.49 -8.07
N GLU A 140 13.55 -2.29 -7.28
CA GLU A 140 12.86 -3.48 -7.80
C GLU A 140 11.72 -3.12 -8.77
N LEU A 141 11.00 -2.03 -8.51
CA LEU A 141 9.91 -1.61 -9.40
C LEU A 141 10.40 -1.08 -10.74
N LYS A 142 11.68 -0.67 -10.84
CA LYS A 142 12.28 -0.18 -12.08
C LYS A 142 12.89 -1.29 -12.93
N SER A 143 13.07 -2.47 -12.38
CA SER A 143 13.71 -3.57 -13.10
C SER A 143 12.76 -4.42 -13.93
#